data_d0fa7fc5c5ddda61896ed6583853d74a
#
_entry.id   d0fa7fc5c5ddda61896ed6583853d74a
#
_cell.length_a   1.000
_cell.length_b   1.000
_cell.length_c   1.000
_cell.angle_alpha   90.00
_cell.angle_beta   90.00
_cell.angle_gamma   90.00
#
_symmetry.space_group_name_H-M   'P 1'
#
loop_
_entity.id
_entity.type
_entity.pdbx_description
1 polymer ?
#
loop_
_entity_poly.entity_id
_entity_poly.type
_entity_poly.pdbx_seq_one_letter_code
_entity_poly.pdbx_strand_id
1 'polypeptide(L)'
;MIALAVVGVPVLGGAGAAFAYYGILSGNLHAGVDAKLRAALVKTDLAKEPFYVLLMGTDGSNDREASQEYAGDQFRSDSIILARIDPVDKKATMVSIHRDTLVDMGEYGQNKLNAAHAIGGAALSVETVSKLAGVPISHYAEINFDGFKDVVDALGGVEVDVPMEIDDEDAGGHLDAGVQTLSGDQALILCRSRHAYDEFGDGDSYRAANQRLVLAAIAKKILAADVATMASTVQALSQYVTTDLEITDIIGIAQAMQGLDPATDLYSGMEPTTSSYIDGVWYEINNVEQWKAMMARVEQGLPPTEGDVVDQVSGTILASTGSGQLVNENGDLSGGGASNKRSGTVAVRNGNGIAGAGSQASARIEELGYRVESGNADSFDYPQTLVVYEKGGKADRAQEIVDALGVGKAMANDGSYIINADFLVVLGADWK
;
A
#
# COMPACT_ATOMS: atom_id res chain seq x y z
N MET A 1 15.66 -63.09 6.39
CA MET A 1 16.50 -61.98 5.84
C MET A 1 15.94 -61.36 4.53
N ILE A 2 14.87 -61.89 3.93
CA ILE A 2 14.29 -61.33 2.68
C ILE A 2 13.20 -60.29 2.95
N ALA A 3 12.57 -60.30 4.12
CA ALA A 3 11.49 -59.38 4.47
C ALA A 3 11.96 -57.94 4.84
N LEU A 4 13.23 -57.77 5.20
CA LEU A 4 13.81 -56.44 5.51
C LEU A 4 14.21 -55.62 4.26
N ALA A 5 14.43 -56.29 3.12
CA ALA A 5 14.84 -55.67 1.88
C ALA A 5 13.68 -55.04 1.09
N VAL A 6 12.46 -55.54 1.28
CA VAL A 6 11.27 -55.11 0.52
C VAL A 6 10.63 -53.85 1.13
N VAL A 7 10.84 -53.58 2.43
CA VAL A 7 10.32 -52.36 3.10
C VAL A 7 11.32 -51.19 3.01
N GLY A 8 12.62 -51.47 2.89
CA GLY A 8 13.65 -50.45 2.81
C GLY A 8 13.74 -49.68 1.48
N VAL A 9 13.43 -50.35 0.38
CA VAL A 9 13.54 -49.75 -0.96
C VAL A 9 12.50 -48.64 -1.24
N PRO A 10 11.20 -48.83 -0.91
CA PRO A 10 10.23 -47.73 -1.09
C PRO A 10 10.42 -46.59 -0.10
N VAL A 11 10.93 -46.84 1.12
CA VAL A 11 11.21 -45.76 2.10
C VAL A 11 12.44 -44.97 1.69
N LEU A 12 13.49 -45.61 1.20
CA LEU A 12 14.68 -44.90 0.69
C LEU A 12 14.42 -44.24 -0.66
N GLY A 13 13.59 -44.84 -1.52
CA GLY A 13 13.15 -44.24 -2.77
C GLY A 13 12.24 -43.02 -2.53
N GLY A 14 11.33 -43.11 -1.55
CA GLY A 14 10.47 -42.00 -1.15
C GLY A 14 11.24 -40.87 -0.51
N ALA A 15 12.19 -41.14 0.37
CA ALA A 15 13.07 -40.15 0.95
C ALA A 15 13.96 -39.46 -0.09
N GLY A 16 14.55 -40.26 -1.03
CA GLY A 16 15.35 -39.71 -2.11
C GLY A 16 14.56 -38.84 -3.08
N ALA A 17 13.32 -39.21 -3.40
CA ALA A 17 12.42 -38.42 -4.21
C ALA A 17 11.98 -37.13 -3.47
N ALA A 18 11.70 -37.24 -2.16
CA ALA A 18 11.38 -36.05 -1.33
C ALA A 18 12.56 -35.07 -1.24
N PHE A 19 13.79 -35.59 -1.05
CA PHE A 19 15.01 -34.76 -1.06
C PHE A 19 15.26 -34.11 -2.42
N ALA A 20 15.10 -34.86 -3.53
CA ALA A 20 15.26 -34.32 -4.88
C ALA A 20 14.20 -33.25 -5.19
N TYR A 21 12.96 -33.47 -4.78
CA TYR A 21 11.85 -32.55 -4.95
C TYR A 21 12.07 -31.27 -4.11
N TYR A 22 12.47 -31.41 -2.83
CA TYR A 22 12.84 -30.28 -1.98
C TYR A 22 14.01 -29.48 -2.57
N GLY A 23 15.01 -30.15 -3.12
CA GLY A 23 16.13 -29.49 -3.78
C GLY A 23 15.74 -28.70 -5.03
N ILE A 24 14.77 -29.17 -5.80
CA ILE A 24 14.22 -28.47 -6.97
C ILE A 24 13.47 -27.21 -6.51
N LEU A 25 12.62 -27.32 -5.49
CA LEU A 25 11.83 -26.20 -4.97
C LEU A 25 12.72 -25.12 -4.34
N SER A 26 13.70 -25.52 -3.54
CA SER A 26 14.71 -24.59 -2.97
C SER A 26 15.54 -23.92 -4.08
N GLY A 27 15.89 -24.67 -5.14
CA GLY A 27 16.60 -24.13 -6.30
C GLY A 27 15.79 -23.06 -7.04
N ASN A 28 14.49 -23.23 -7.17
CA ASN A 28 13.60 -22.24 -7.80
C ASN A 28 13.48 -20.96 -6.94
N LEU A 29 13.23 -21.12 -5.63
CA LEU A 29 13.17 -20.00 -4.68
C LEU A 29 14.42 -19.13 -4.69
N HIS A 30 15.59 -19.73 -4.84
CA HIS A 30 16.88 -19.03 -4.82
C HIS A 30 17.40 -18.68 -6.22
N ALA A 31 16.59 -18.85 -7.27
CA ALA A 31 16.97 -18.44 -8.61
C ALA A 31 17.20 -16.91 -8.62
N GLY A 32 18.41 -16.44 -8.90
CA GLY A 32 18.77 -15.01 -8.84
C GLY A 32 19.33 -14.51 -7.49
N VAL A 33 19.29 -15.33 -6.43
CA VAL A 33 19.91 -14.98 -5.13
C VAL A 33 21.41 -15.26 -5.18
N ASP A 34 22.17 -14.26 -5.57
CA ASP A 34 23.60 -14.34 -5.72
C ASP A 34 24.38 -14.00 -4.42
N ALA A 35 25.71 -14.07 -4.49
CA ALA A 35 26.56 -13.75 -3.35
C ALA A 35 26.54 -12.27 -2.97
N LYS A 36 26.25 -11.36 -3.91
CA LYS A 36 26.16 -9.92 -3.65
C LYS A 36 24.90 -9.61 -2.86
N LEU A 37 23.75 -10.17 -3.27
CA LEU A 37 22.50 -10.04 -2.53
C LEU A 37 22.67 -10.57 -1.10
N ARG A 38 23.23 -11.78 -0.93
CA ARG A 38 23.48 -12.35 0.40
C ARG A 38 24.42 -11.49 1.27
N ALA A 39 25.33 -10.74 0.67
CA ALA A 39 26.23 -9.84 1.38
C ALA A 39 25.55 -8.51 1.75
N ALA A 40 24.54 -8.07 1.01
CA ALA A 40 23.73 -6.88 1.31
C ALA A 40 22.71 -7.10 2.45
N LEU A 41 22.33 -8.36 2.69
CA LEU A 41 21.35 -8.74 3.71
C LEU A 41 22.00 -8.94 5.08
N VAL A 42 21.27 -8.61 6.16
CA VAL A 42 21.72 -8.79 7.55
C VAL A 42 21.05 -10.02 8.16
N LYS A 43 21.84 -10.80 8.90
CA LYS A 43 21.30 -11.97 9.58
C LYS A 43 20.46 -11.58 10.80
N THR A 44 19.31 -12.22 10.94
CA THR A 44 18.31 -11.97 12.00
C THR A 44 17.78 -13.30 12.53
N ASP A 45 17.42 -13.35 13.82
CA ASP A 45 16.70 -14.48 14.40
C ASP A 45 15.19 -14.28 14.16
N LEU A 46 14.67 -14.91 13.10
CA LEU A 46 13.30 -14.76 12.61
C LEU A 46 12.20 -15.09 13.63
N ALA A 47 12.53 -15.74 14.73
CA ALA A 47 11.56 -16.11 15.76
C ALA A 47 11.58 -15.19 16.99
N LYS A 48 12.60 -14.35 17.15
CA LYS A 48 12.87 -13.65 18.41
C LYS A 48 12.99 -12.14 18.31
N GLU A 49 13.19 -11.61 17.11
CA GLU A 49 13.38 -10.18 16.93
C GLU A 49 12.67 -9.68 15.65
N PRO A 50 12.22 -8.43 15.62
CA PRO A 50 11.70 -7.82 14.42
C PRO A 50 12.76 -7.72 13.33
N PHE A 51 12.33 -7.86 12.08
CA PHE A 51 13.20 -7.79 10.92
C PHE A 51 12.52 -7.11 9.73
N TYR A 52 13.35 -6.66 8.77
CA TYR A 52 12.86 -6.03 7.56
C TYR A 52 13.02 -6.96 6.35
N VAL A 53 11.98 -7.00 5.53
CA VAL A 53 11.95 -7.68 4.23
C VAL A 53 11.70 -6.65 3.14
N LEU A 54 12.52 -6.65 2.11
CA LEU A 54 12.23 -5.88 0.89
C LEU A 54 11.40 -6.75 -0.05
N LEU A 55 10.15 -6.34 -0.28
CA LEU A 55 9.24 -6.98 -1.23
C LEU A 55 9.26 -6.19 -2.53
N MET A 56 9.51 -6.86 -3.64
CA MET A 56 9.57 -6.24 -4.96
C MET A 56 8.65 -6.94 -5.95
N GLY A 57 7.88 -6.13 -6.68
CA GLY A 57 7.13 -6.57 -7.85
C GLY A 57 7.80 -6.06 -9.11
N THR A 58 8.14 -6.96 -10.03
CA THR A 58 8.75 -6.59 -11.31
C THR A 58 7.75 -6.70 -12.46
N ASP A 59 7.93 -5.88 -13.48
CA ASP A 59 7.10 -5.88 -14.70
C ASP A 59 7.49 -6.98 -15.70
N GLY A 60 8.34 -7.91 -15.27
CA GLY A 60 8.70 -9.11 -16.01
C GLY A 60 7.47 -10.00 -16.25
N SER A 61 7.40 -10.58 -17.44
CA SER A 61 6.47 -11.66 -17.77
C SER A 61 7.14 -12.62 -18.75
N ASN A 62 6.68 -13.86 -18.77
CA ASN A 62 7.19 -14.88 -19.70
C ASN A 62 7.08 -14.43 -21.17
N ASP A 63 6.00 -13.71 -21.51
CA ASP A 63 5.78 -13.18 -22.86
C ASP A 63 6.77 -12.06 -23.19
N ARG A 64 7.09 -11.18 -22.25
CA ARG A 64 8.10 -10.13 -22.41
C ARG A 64 9.51 -10.69 -22.50
N GLU A 65 9.84 -11.65 -21.65
CA GLU A 65 11.15 -12.34 -21.68
C GLU A 65 11.38 -13.11 -22.99
N ALA A 66 10.31 -13.69 -23.56
CA ALA A 66 10.36 -14.40 -24.84
C ALA A 66 10.35 -13.45 -26.06
N SER A 67 10.00 -12.18 -25.88
CA SER A 67 9.88 -11.21 -26.94
C SER A 67 11.24 -10.69 -27.40
N GLN A 68 11.46 -10.62 -28.73
CA GLN A 68 12.66 -10.01 -29.30
C GLN A 68 12.75 -8.50 -29.05
N GLU A 69 11.63 -7.85 -28.78
CA GLU A 69 11.53 -6.42 -28.50
C GLU A 69 12.18 -6.07 -27.15
N TYR A 70 12.08 -6.98 -26.17
CA TYR A 70 12.63 -6.82 -24.81
C TYR A 70 13.83 -7.74 -24.54
N ALA A 71 14.39 -8.39 -25.57
CA ALA A 71 15.51 -9.30 -25.41
C ALA A 71 16.76 -8.56 -24.88
N GLY A 72 17.08 -8.78 -23.63
CA GLY A 72 18.21 -8.14 -22.93
C GLY A 72 17.81 -6.92 -22.09
N ASP A 73 16.53 -6.53 -22.05
CA ASP A 73 16.05 -5.54 -21.11
C ASP A 73 16.04 -6.12 -19.69
N GLN A 74 16.57 -5.36 -18.77
CA GLN A 74 16.45 -5.69 -17.35
C GLN A 74 15.14 -5.06 -16.83
N PHE A 75 14.28 -5.90 -16.29
CA PHE A 75 12.96 -5.48 -15.80
C PHE A 75 13.08 -4.49 -14.65
N ARG A 76 12.18 -3.51 -14.63
CA ARG A 76 12.11 -2.52 -13.57
C ARG A 76 11.20 -3.01 -12.46
N SER A 77 11.46 -2.56 -11.25
CA SER A 77 10.56 -2.78 -10.14
C SER A 77 9.45 -1.73 -10.15
N ASP A 78 8.22 -2.19 -10.30
CA ASP A 78 7.03 -1.32 -10.29
C ASP A 78 6.35 -1.25 -8.92
N SER A 79 6.64 -2.20 -8.04
CA SER A 79 6.22 -2.22 -6.64
C SER A 79 7.45 -2.40 -5.75
N ILE A 80 7.62 -1.51 -4.78
CA ILE A 80 8.72 -1.54 -3.82
C ILE A 80 8.11 -1.31 -2.44
N ILE A 81 8.11 -2.37 -1.61
CA ILE A 81 7.50 -2.32 -0.27
C ILE A 81 8.55 -2.78 0.75
N LEU A 82 8.83 -1.92 1.71
CA LEU A 82 9.62 -2.28 2.89
C LEU A 82 8.67 -2.79 3.97
N ALA A 83 8.73 -4.09 4.24
CA ALA A 83 7.90 -4.73 5.25
C ALA A 83 8.71 -4.96 6.53
N ARG A 84 8.22 -4.50 7.69
CA ARG A 84 8.71 -4.87 9.01
C ARG A 84 7.82 -5.96 9.58
N ILE A 85 8.42 -7.09 9.92
CA ILE A 85 7.73 -8.24 10.52
C ILE A 85 8.18 -8.34 11.97
N ASP A 86 7.22 -8.43 12.88
CA ASP A 86 7.46 -8.59 14.32
C ASP A 86 6.81 -9.88 14.82
N PRO A 87 7.57 -10.98 14.88
CA PRO A 87 7.04 -12.28 15.30
C PRO A 87 6.74 -12.35 16.80
N VAL A 88 7.32 -11.43 17.59
CA VAL A 88 7.13 -11.39 19.05
C VAL A 88 5.79 -10.75 19.39
N ASP A 89 5.52 -9.57 18.82
CA ASP A 89 4.29 -8.83 19.06
C ASP A 89 3.18 -9.19 18.05
N LYS A 90 3.48 -10.07 17.08
CA LYS A 90 2.58 -10.48 15.98
C LYS A 90 2.03 -9.30 15.21
N LYS A 91 2.90 -8.39 14.84
CA LYS A 91 2.58 -7.19 14.07
C LYS A 91 3.36 -7.14 12.77
N ALA A 92 2.79 -6.53 11.77
CA ALA A 92 3.48 -6.26 10.52
C ALA A 92 3.22 -4.82 10.08
N THR A 93 4.21 -4.22 9.41
CA THR A 93 4.09 -2.89 8.82
C THR A 93 4.56 -2.94 7.38
N MET A 94 3.76 -2.43 6.46
CA MET A 94 4.12 -2.29 5.05
C MET A 94 4.25 -0.81 4.69
N VAL A 95 5.44 -0.39 4.27
CA VAL A 95 5.69 0.97 3.76
C VAL A 95 6.04 0.89 2.28
N SER A 96 5.16 1.39 1.44
CA SER A 96 5.44 1.51 0.01
C SER A 96 6.38 2.66 -0.25
N ILE A 97 7.32 2.44 -1.16
CA ILE A 97 8.29 3.45 -1.60
C ILE A 97 7.99 3.76 -3.07
N HIS A 98 7.99 5.05 -3.43
CA HIS A 98 7.74 5.45 -4.80
C HIS A 98 8.85 4.92 -5.73
N ARG A 99 8.46 4.23 -6.80
CA ARG A 99 9.41 3.69 -7.79
C ARG A 99 10.25 4.79 -8.47
N ASP A 100 9.68 6.00 -8.56
CA ASP A 100 10.29 7.17 -9.19
C ASP A 100 11.05 8.07 -8.21
N THR A 101 11.25 7.62 -6.95
CA THR A 101 12.04 8.35 -5.95
C THR A 101 13.47 8.55 -6.45
N LEU A 102 13.92 9.80 -6.43
CA LEU A 102 15.31 10.15 -6.76
C LEU A 102 16.24 9.69 -5.64
N VAL A 103 17.11 8.75 -5.95
CA VAL A 103 18.04 8.14 -4.99
C VAL A 103 19.48 8.19 -5.49
N ASP A 104 20.42 8.19 -4.56
CA ASP A 104 21.86 8.05 -4.83
C ASP A 104 22.28 6.59 -4.74
N MET A 105 22.65 6.01 -5.87
CA MET A 105 23.10 4.61 -6.02
C MET A 105 24.64 4.47 -5.97
N GLY A 106 25.32 5.38 -5.31
CA GLY A 106 26.79 5.33 -5.16
C GLY A 106 27.52 5.50 -6.49
N GLU A 107 28.27 4.50 -6.91
CA GLU A 107 29.05 4.53 -8.17
C GLU A 107 28.18 4.67 -9.43
N TYR A 108 26.89 4.34 -9.36
CA TYR A 108 25.94 4.48 -10.47
C TYR A 108 25.28 5.86 -10.53
N GLY A 109 25.61 6.76 -9.58
CA GLY A 109 25.07 8.13 -9.53
C GLY A 109 23.62 8.19 -9.05
N GLN A 110 22.95 9.32 -9.37
CA GLN A 110 21.55 9.54 -9.01
C GLN A 110 20.63 9.03 -10.12
N ASN A 111 19.57 8.31 -9.72
CA ASN A 111 18.54 7.82 -10.64
C ASN A 111 17.22 7.56 -9.89
N LYS A 112 16.16 7.17 -10.62
CA LYS A 112 14.94 6.65 -10.04
C LYS A 112 15.21 5.33 -9.31
N LEU A 113 14.56 5.10 -8.18
CA LEU A 113 14.74 3.89 -7.38
C LEU A 113 14.49 2.60 -8.17
N ASN A 114 13.47 2.59 -9.06
CA ASN A 114 13.17 1.43 -9.89
C ASN A 114 14.32 1.02 -10.84
N ALA A 115 15.22 1.92 -11.15
CA ALA A 115 16.40 1.62 -11.97
C ALA A 115 17.46 0.80 -11.22
N ALA A 116 17.44 0.77 -9.88
CA ALA A 116 18.41 0.00 -9.09
C ALA A 116 18.38 -1.48 -9.45
N HIS A 117 17.19 -2.05 -9.61
CA HIS A 117 17.03 -3.45 -10.01
C HIS A 117 17.61 -3.72 -11.41
N ALA A 118 17.31 -2.85 -12.36
CA ALA A 118 17.81 -2.97 -13.72
C ALA A 118 19.35 -2.78 -13.82
N ILE A 119 19.96 -1.98 -12.95
CA ILE A 119 21.40 -1.65 -12.99
C ILE A 119 22.23 -2.70 -12.24
N GLY A 120 21.82 -3.08 -11.05
CA GLY A 120 22.61 -3.92 -10.14
C GLY A 120 21.84 -5.06 -9.48
N GLY A 121 20.63 -5.36 -9.99
CA GLY A 121 19.79 -6.45 -9.52
C GLY A 121 19.27 -6.22 -8.09
N ALA A 122 18.84 -7.32 -7.48
CA ALA A 122 18.33 -7.35 -6.11
C ALA A 122 19.31 -6.75 -5.08
N ALA A 123 20.60 -6.98 -5.24
CA ALA A 123 21.64 -6.48 -4.32
C ALA A 123 21.64 -4.94 -4.26
N LEU A 124 21.70 -4.27 -5.41
CA LEU A 124 21.68 -2.81 -5.46
C LEU A 124 20.34 -2.24 -4.97
N SER A 125 19.24 -2.93 -5.23
CA SER A 125 17.92 -2.53 -4.71
C SER A 125 17.90 -2.56 -3.18
N VAL A 126 18.39 -3.66 -2.57
CA VAL A 126 18.50 -3.80 -1.10
C VAL A 126 19.40 -2.71 -0.51
N GLU A 127 20.59 -2.50 -1.06
CA GLU A 127 21.53 -1.48 -0.59
C GLU A 127 20.93 -0.07 -0.67
N THR A 128 20.27 0.24 -1.79
CA THR A 128 19.68 1.55 -2.03
C THR A 128 18.49 1.82 -1.10
N VAL A 129 17.58 0.84 -0.94
CA VAL A 129 16.44 0.97 -0.03
C VAL A 129 16.89 1.00 1.42
N SER A 130 17.85 0.17 1.83
CA SER A 130 18.43 0.20 3.18
C SER A 130 19.02 1.58 3.50
N LYS A 131 19.75 2.19 2.56
CA LYS A 131 20.28 3.55 2.70
C LYS A 131 19.19 4.61 2.79
N LEU A 132 18.17 4.53 1.93
CA LEU A 132 17.02 5.45 1.94
C LEU A 132 16.22 5.37 3.24
N ALA A 133 15.92 4.17 3.68
CA ALA A 133 15.10 3.93 4.87
C ALA A 133 15.88 4.09 6.19
N GLY A 134 17.22 4.00 6.13
CA GLY A 134 18.07 4.07 7.32
C GLY A 134 17.97 2.84 8.22
N VAL A 135 17.49 1.69 7.69
CA VAL A 135 17.33 0.44 8.43
C VAL A 135 18.01 -0.72 7.72
N PRO A 136 18.53 -1.73 8.47
CA PRO A 136 19.09 -2.93 7.85
C PRO A 136 17.97 -3.81 7.27
N ILE A 137 18.16 -4.34 6.07
CA ILE A 137 17.24 -5.28 5.44
C ILE A 137 17.77 -6.69 5.65
N SER A 138 16.95 -7.57 6.20
CA SER A 138 17.33 -8.95 6.53
C SER A 138 17.01 -9.93 5.41
N HIS A 139 15.91 -9.70 4.69
CA HIS A 139 15.45 -10.61 3.66
C HIS A 139 14.93 -9.86 2.43
N TYR A 140 14.89 -10.58 1.33
CA TYR A 140 14.42 -10.13 0.03
C TYR A 140 13.38 -11.10 -0.53
N ALA A 141 12.34 -10.59 -1.15
CA ALA A 141 11.40 -11.39 -1.92
C ALA A 141 10.95 -10.61 -3.17
N GLU A 142 10.96 -11.28 -4.31
CA GLU A 142 10.60 -10.74 -5.61
C GLU A 142 9.58 -11.64 -6.31
N ILE A 143 8.62 -11.02 -6.97
CA ILE A 143 7.61 -11.68 -7.78
C ILE A 143 7.36 -10.89 -9.06
N ASN A 144 7.21 -11.57 -10.19
CA ASN A 144 6.76 -10.96 -11.44
C ASN A 144 5.23 -11.08 -11.60
N PHE A 145 4.68 -10.46 -12.64
CA PHE A 145 3.23 -10.43 -12.87
C PHE A 145 2.62 -11.82 -13.03
N ASP A 146 3.26 -12.73 -13.75
CA ASP A 146 2.74 -14.08 -13.96
C ASP A 146 2.76 -14.86 -12.65
N GLY A 147 3.89 -14.80 -11.92
CA GLY A 147 4.00 -15.42 -10.61
C GLY A 147 2.98 -14.89 -9.61
N PHE A 148 2.70 -13.58 -9.63
CA PHE A 148 1.68 -12.99 -8.77
C PHE A 148 0.28 -13.56 -9.05
N LYS A 149 -0.12 -13.68 -10.32
CA LYS A 149 -1.40 -14.29 -10.71
C LYS A 149 -1.48 -15.72 -10.22
N ASP A 150 -0.43 -16.49 -10.48
CA ASP A 150 -0.37 -17.91 -10.12
C ASP A 150 -0.42 -18.10 -8.59
N VAL A 151 0.19 -17.20 -7.80
CA VAL A 151 0.09 -17.21 -6.34
C VAL A 151 -1.36 -17.01 -5.88
N VAL A 152 -2.05 -16.02 -6.41
CA VAL A 152 -3.44 -15.74 -6.05
C VAL A 152 -4.36 -16.89 -6.47
N ASP A 153 -4.17 -17.46 -7.65
CA ASP A 153 -4.97 -18.58 -8.16
C ASP A 153 -4.70 -19.88 -7.40
N ALA A 154 -3.45 -20.16 -7.01
CA ALA A 154 -3.10 -21.32 -6.18
C ALA A 154 -3.75 -21.24 -4.78
N LEU A 155 -3.97 -20.03 -4.26
CA LEU A 155 -4.75 -19.81 -3.05
C LEU A 155 -6.27 -19.99 -3.26
N GLY A 156 -6.74 -20.16 -4.49
CA GLY A 156 -8.17 -20.17 -4.84
C GLY A 156 -8.81 -18.80 -4.79
N GLY A 157 -8.08 -17.76 -5.19
CA GLY A 157 -8.45 -16.35 -5.12
C GLY A 157 -8.26 -15.74 -3.74
N VAL A 158 -8.39 -14.42 -3.65
CA VAL A 158 -8.30 -13.65 -2.40
C VAL A 158 -9.53 -12.77 -2.23
N GLU A 159 -10.08 -12.71 -1.02
CA GLU A 159 -11.20 -11.85 -0.70
C GLU A 159 -10.70 -10.42 -0.44
N VAL A 160 -11.20 -9.48 -1.21
CA VAL A 160 -10.82 -8.07 -1.15
C VAL A 160 -12.07 -7.22 -1.23
N ASP A 161 -12.15 -6.20 -0.38
CA ASP A 161 -13.11 -5.10 -0.55
C ASP A 161 -12.49 -4.07 -1.49
N VAL A 162 -12.96 -4.07 -2.74
CA VAL A 162 -12.47 -3.15 -3.79
C VAL A 162 -13.06 -1.76 -3.48
N PRO A 163 -12.22 -0.75 -3.20
CA PRO A 163 -12.71 0.52 -2.63
C PRO A 163 -13.68 1.28 -3.53
N MET A 164 -13.49 1.19 -4.84
CA MET A 164 -14.34 1.81 -5.87
C MET A 164 -14.32 0.97 -7.13
N GLU A 165 -15.26 1.21 -8.02
CA GLU A 165 -15.25 0.64 -9.36
C GLU A 165 -13.95 1.02 -10.09
N ILE A 166 -13.28 0.03 -10.65
CA ILE A 166 -12.05 0.18 -11.43
C ILE A 166 -12.41 -0.02 -12.90
N ASP A 167 -12.10 0.97 -13.72
CA ASP A 167 -12.15 0.88 -15.18
C ASP A 167 -10.83 1.44 -15.73
N ASP A 168 -9.88 0.54 -15.99
CA ASP A 168 -8.50 0.89 -16.36
C ASP A 168 -7.99 -0.12 -17.40
N GLU A 169 -8.07 0.26 -18.68
CA GLU A 169 -7.63 -0.59 -19.80
C GLU A 169 -6.12 -0.90 -19.71
N ASP A 170 -5.30 0.04 -19.21
CA ASP A 170 -3.85 -0.15 -19.05
C ASP A 170 -3.52 -1.10 -17.89
N ALA A 171 -4.41 -1.19 -16.91
CA ALA A 171 -4.33 -2.18 -15.84
C ALA A 171 -4.80 -3.58 -16.28
N GLY A 172 -5.58 -3.66 -17.35
CA GLY A 172 -6.07 -4.90 -17.93
C GLY A 172 -7.59 -5.10 -17.86
N GLY A 173 -8.37 -4.08 -17.43
CA GLY A 173 -9.83 -4.13 -17.52
C GLY A 173 -10.59 -3.54 -16.33
N HIS A 174 -11.70 -4.19 -16.00
CA HIS A 174 -12.72 -3.69 -15.09
C HIS A 174 -12.89 -4.56 -13.83
N LEU A 175 -13.19 -3.89 -12.70
CA LEU A 175 -13.62 -4.52 -11.45
C LEU A 175 -14.76 -3.71 -10.84
N ASP A 176 -15.80 -4.38 -10.37
CA ASP A 176 -16.84 -3.76 -9.56
C ASP A 176 -16.30 -3.34 -8.19
N ALA A 177 -16.91 -2.33 -7.55
CA ALA A 177 -16.64 -1.98 -6.16
C ALA A 177 -17.22 -3.02 -5.18
N GLY A 178 -16.67 -3.08 -3.98
CA GLY A 178 -17.16 -3.90 -2.87
C GLY A 178 -16.46 -5.22 -2.67
N VAL A 179 -16.94 -5.99 -1.70
CA VAL A 179 -16.32 -7.25 -1.26
C VAL A 179 -16.51 -8.33 -2.32
N GLN A 180 -15.41 -8.88 -2.80
CA GLN A 180 -15.42 -9.93 -3.81
C GLN A 180 -14.16 -10.81 -3.71
N THR A 181 -14.25 -12.03 -4.23
CA THR A 181 -13.08 -12.90 -4.36
C THR A 181 -12.43 -12.68 -5.71
N LEU A 182 -11.22 -12.11 -5.70
CA LEU A 182 -10.45 -11.83 -6.90
C LEU A 182 -9.64 -13.05 -7.32
N SER A 183 -9.70 -13.40 -8.61
CA SER A 183 -8.74 -14.29 -9.26
C SER A 183 -7.38 -13.61 -9.42
N GLY A 184 -6.36 -14.34 -9.89
CA GLY A 184 -5.04 -13.76 -10.16
C GLY A 184 -5.07 -12.61 -11.14
N ASP A 185 -5.80 -12.74 -12.25
CA ASP A 185 -5.95 -11.66 -13.22
C ASP A 185 -6.66 -10.43 -12.62
N GLN A 186 -7.74 -10.65 -11.87
CA GLN A 186 -8.49 -9.56 -11.22
C GLN A 186 -7.65 -8.86 -10.13
N ALA A 187 -6.92 -9.61 -9.33
CA ALA A 187 -6.00 -9.04 -8.34
C ALA A 187 -4.88 -8.23 -9.00
N LEU A 188 -4.39 -8.68 -10.17
CA LEU A 188 -3.39 -7.94 -10.94
C LEU A 188 -3.96 -6.63 -11.50
N ILE A 189 -5.20 -6.63 -12.00
CA ILE A 189 -5.89 -5.39 -12.44
C ILE A 189 -5.90 -4.39 -11.29
N LEU A 190 -6.35 -4.79 -10.09
CA LEU A 190 -6.38 -3.91 -8.92
C LEU A 190 -4.99 -3.39 -8.55
N CYS A 191 -3.97 -4.25 -8.55
CA CYS A 191 -2.59 -3.90 -8.22
C CYS A 191 -1.89 -3.01 -9.26
N ARG A 192 -2.41 -2.93 -10.48
CA ARG A 192 -1.85 -2.11 -11.57
C ARG A 192 -2.63 -0.83 -11.81
N SER A 193 -3.87 -0.76 -11.35
CA SER A 193 -4.76 0.36 -11.64
C SER A 193 -4.21 1.67 -11.12
N ARG A 194 -4.16 2.65 -12.02
CA ARG A 194 -3.72 4.02 -11.79
C ARG A 194 -4.69 5.02 -12.40
N HIS A 195 -5.08 4.80 -13.66
CA HIS A 195 -5.90 5.74 -14.41
C HIS A 195 -7.34 5.82 -13.92
N ALA A 196 -7.85 4.76 -13.28
CA ALA A 196 -9.12 4.83 -12.55
C ALA A 196 -9.12 5.90 -11.43
N TYR A 197 -7.94 6.35 -11.00
CA TYR A 197 -7.76 7.34 -9.93
C TYR A 197 -7.32 8.73 -10.41
N ASP A 198 -7.28 8.98 -11.72
CA ASP A 198 -6.81 10.26 -12.29
C ASP A 198 -7.60 11.48 -11.77
N GLU A 199 -8.87 11.31 -11.43
CA GLU A 199 -9.70 12.37 -10.84
C GLU A 199 -9.45 12.61 -9.34
N PHE A 200 -8.72 11.72 -8.65
CA PHE A 200 -8.52 11.78 -7.20
C PHE A 200 -7.12 12.25 -6.80
N GLY A 201 -6.17 12.26 -7.74
CA GLY A 201 -4.81 12.75 -7.48
C GLY A 201 -3.72 11.85 -8.07
N ASP A 202 -2.69 11.55 -7.28
CA ASP A 202 -1.57 10.71 -7.72
C ASP A 202 -1.96 9.23 -7.79
N GLY A 203 -2.24 8.73 -8.98
CA GLY A 203 -2.61 7.33 -9.22
C GLY A 203 -1.60 6.30 -8.71
N ASP A 204 -0.32 6.66 -8.56
CA ASP A 204 0.71 5.78 -8.01
C ASP A 204 0.51 5.52 -6.51
N SER A 205 0.05 6.50 -5.74
CA SER A 205 -0.29 6.33 -4.32
C SER A 205 -1.47 5.37 -4.12
N TYR A 206 -2.50 5.47 -4.97
CA TYR A 206 -3.65 4.56 -4.95
C TYR A 206 -3.27 3.14 -5.38
N ARG A 207 -2.48 3.01 -6.42
CA ARG A 207 -1.92 1.72 -6.84
C ARG A 207 -1.14 1.05 -5.69
N ALA A 208 -0.27 1.79 -5.02
CA ALA A 208 0.48 1.29 -3.89
C ALA A 208 -0.42 0.88 -2.72
N ALA A 209 -1.52 1.60 -2.46
CA ALA A 209 -2.53 1.23 -1.48
C ALA A 209 -3.23 -0.09 -1.85
N ASN A 210 -3.66 -0.23 -3.11
CA ASN A 210 -4.26 -1.46 -3.63
C ASN A 210 -3.31 -2.66 -3.54
N GLN A 211 -2.03 -2.47 -3.83
CA GLN A 211 -1.01 -3.52 -3.67
C GLN A 211 -0.92 -4.00 -2.22
N ARG A 212 -0.90 -3.08 -1.25
CA ARG A 212 -0.90 -3.43 0.18
C ARG A 212 -2.19 -4.13 0.60
N LEU A 213 -3.33 -3.70 0.07
CA LEU A 213 -4.63 -4.31 0.33
C LEU A 213 -4.66 -5.78 -0.13
N VAL A 214 -4.20 -6.06 -1.35
CA VAL A 214 -4.14 -7.44 -1.88
C VAL A 214 -3.11 -8.28 -1.12
N LEU A 215 -1.95 -7.73 -0.77
CA LEU A 215 -0.95 -8.42 0.06
C LEU A 215 -1.50 -8.78 1.44
N ALA A 216 -2.28 -7.88 2.07
CA ALA A 216 -2.96 -8.15 3.33
C ALA A 216 -3.98 -9.30 3.21
N ALA A 217 -4.73 -9.35 2.10
CA ALA A 217 -5.68 -10.44 1.82
C ALA A 217 -4.98 -11.78 1.59
N ILE A 218 -3.85 -11.79 0.88
CA ILE A 218 -2.99 -12.98 0.71
C ILE A 218 -2.48 -13.46 2.08
N ALA A 219 -1.93 -12.55 2.90
CA ALA A 219 -1.44 -12.88 4.23
C ALA A 219 -2.56 -13.43 5.12
N LYS A 220 -3.74 -12.80 5.15
CA LYS A 220 -4.93 -13.27 5.88
C LYS A 220 -5.25 -14.72 5.51
N LYS A 221 -5.26 -15.04 4.23
CA LYS A 221 -5.60 -16.37 3.74
C LYS A 221 -4.56 -17.42 4.11
N ILE A 222 -3.28 -17.10 4.00
CA ILE A 222 -2.18 -18.00 4.39
C ILE A 222 -2.18 -18.23 5.91
N LEU A 223 -2.32 -17.17 6.71
CA LEU A 223 -2.27 -17.25 8.18
C LEU A 223 -3.50 -17.95 8.79
N ALA A 224 -4.62 -17.96 8.10
CA ALA A 224 -5.83 -18.70 8.51
C ALA A 224 -5.77 -20.20 8.21
N ALA A 225 -4.82 -20.66 7.39
CA ALA A 225 -4.67 -22.05 7.01
C ALA A 225 -4.08 -22.87 8.17
N ASP A 226 -4.42 -24.18 8.22
CA ASP A 226 -3.71 -25.12 9.07
C ASP A 226 -2.26 -25.33 8.57
N VAL A 227 -1.39 -25.84 9.45
CA VAL A 227 0.06 -25.96 9.18
C VAL A 227 0.34 -26.82 7.92
N ALA A 228 -0.45 -27.85 7.66
CA ALA A 228 -0.24 -28.73 6.49
C ALA A 228 -0.64 -28.01 5.19
N THR A 229 -1.77 -27.31 5.20
CA THR A 229 -2.22 -26.47 4.10
C THR A 229 -1.25 -25.33 3.85
N MET A 230 -0.79 -24.65 4.90
CA MET A 230 0.21 -23.58 4.83
C MET A 230 1.51 -24.09 4.18
N ALA A 231 2.03 -25.23 4.64
CA ALA A 231 3.24 -25.82 4.08
C ALA A 231 3.08 -26.21 2.59
N SER A 232 1.95 -26.79 2.23
CA SER A 232 1.67 -27.15 0.82
C SER A 232 1.49 -25.90 -0.06
N THR A 233 0.90 -24.84 0.48
CA THR A 233 0.74 -23.55 -0.21
C THR A 233 2.11 -22.91 -0.45
N VAL A 234 2.93 -22.76 0.58
CA VAL A 234 4.29 -22.19 0.45
C VAL A 234 5.10 -23.00 -0.56
N GLN A 235 4.98 -24.32 -0.52
CA GLN A 235 5.64 -25.21 -1.47
C GLN A 235 5.15 -24.99 -2.91
N ALA A 236 3.84 -24.82 -3.13
CA ALA A 236 3.30 -24.55 -4.46
C ALA A 236 3.73 -23.17 -4.98
N LEU A 237 3.85 -22.19 -4.09
CA LEU A 237 4.23 -20.80 -4.44
C LEU A 237 5.73 -20.62 -4.65
N SER A 238 6.56 -21.56 -4.17
CA SER A 238 8.03 -21.45 -4.23
C SER A 238 8.60 -21.36 -5.65
N GLN A 239 7.85 -21.75 -6.65
CA GLN A 239 8.27 -21.66 -8.06
C GLN A 239 8.01 -20.27 -8.69
N TYR A 240 7.25 -19.41 -8.02
CA TYR A 240 6.82 -18.11 -8.54
C TYR A 240 7.51 -16.92 -7.85
N VAL A 241 8.18 -17.18 -6.74
CA VAL A 241 8.81 -16.16 -5.91
C VAL A 241 10.31 -16.41 -5.84
N THR A 242 11.11 -15.37 -6.02
CA THR A 242 12.55 -15.39 -5.74
C THR A 242 12.79 -14.79 -4.35
N THR A 243 13.44 -15.53 -3.45
CA THR A 243 13.77 -15.07 -2.10
C THR A 243 15.03 -15.74 -1.56
N ASP A 244 15.70 -15.11 -0.60
CA ASP A 244 16.81 -15.69 0.16
C ASP A 244 16.34 -16.60 1.29
N LEU A 245 15.03 -16.54 1.66
CA LEU A 245 14.43 -17.37 2.71
C LEU A 245 14.31 -18.84 2.28
N GLU A 246 14.63 -19.74 3.20
CA GLU A 246 14.31 -21.15 3.01
C GLU A 246 12.80 -21.42 3.21
N ILE A 247 12.27 -22.47 2.61
CA ILE A 247 10.85 -22.86 2.79
C ILE A 247 10.50 -23.03 4.28
N THR A 248 11.42 -23.59 5.06
CA THR A 248 11.27 -23.77 6.51
C THR A 248 11.17 -22.43 7.26
N ASP A 249 11.91 -21.42 6.81
CA ASP A 249 11.87 -20.08 7.39
C ASP A 249 10.53 -19.39 7.11
N ILE A 250 10.05 -19.47 5.88
CA ILE A 250 8.75 -18.94 5.48
C ILE A 250 7.62 -19.58 6.30
N ILE A 251 7.63 -20.92 6.44
CA ILE A 251 6.65 -21.65 7.27
C ILE A 251 6.79 -21.22 8.73
N GLY A 252 8.01 -21.08 9.25
CA GLY A 252 8.27 -20.64 10.62
C GLY A 252 7.75 -19.24 10.91
N ILE A 253 7.98 -18.30 10.01
CA ILE A 253 7.42 -16.94 10.07
C ILE A 253 5.90 -16.99 10.06
N ALA A 254 5.29 -17.72 9.14
CA ALA A 254 3.85 -17.82 9.04
C ALA A 254 3.23 -18.43 10.31
N GLN A 255 3.87 -19.45 10.91
CA GLN A 255 3.44 -20.02 12.19
C GLN A 255 3.58 -19.03 13.35
N ALA A 256 4.69 -18.30 13.43
CA ALA A 256 4.90 -17.28 14.45
C ALA A 256 3.86 -16.15 14.36
N MET A 257 3.45 -15.82 13.14
CA MET A 257 2.46 -14.78 12.86
C MET A 257 1.01 -15.28 12.91
N GLN A 258 0.76 -16.57 13.18
CA GLN A 258 -0.61 -17.09 13.34
C GLN A 258 -1.38 -16.32 14.41
N GLY A 259 -2.60 -15.90 14.05
CA GLY A 259 -3.48 -15.07 14.89
C GLY A 259 -3.27 -13.58 14.74
N LEU A 260 -2.36 -13.12 13.86
CA LEU A 260 -2.35 -11.74 13.41
C LEU A 260 -3.67 -11.46 12.68
N ASP A 261 -4.35 -10.40 13.11
CA ASP A 261 -5.52 -9.85 12.41
C ASP A 261 -5.06 -8.68 11.54
N PRO A 262 -5.13 -8.80 10.20
CA PRO A 262 -4.72 -7.72 9.31
C PRO A 262 -5.45 -6.39 9.55
N ALA A 263 -6.64 -6.42 10.16
CA ALA A 263 -7.40 -5.23 10.48
C ALA A 263 -6.77 -4.40 11.61
N THR A 264 -6.13 -5.06 12.59
CA THR A 264 -5.62 -4.41 13.80
C THR A 264 -4.10 -4.49 13.96
N ASP A 265 -3.47 -5.51 13.38
CA ASP A 265 -2.05 -5.83 13.60
C ASP A 265 -1.18 -5.57 12.36
N LEU A 266 -1.81 -5.18 11.23
CA LEU A 266 -1.12 -4.80 10.00
C LEU A 266 -1.22 -3.29 9.79
N TYR A 267 -0.08 -2.64 9.87
CA TYR A 267 0.05 -1.20 9.60
C TYR A 267 0.51 -0.96 8.17
N SER A 268 0.11 0.16 7.61
CA SER A 268 0.57 0.52 6.26
C SER A 268 0.78 2.02 6.08
N GLY A 269 1.66 2.36 5.14
CA GLY A 269 1.93 3.76 4.78
C GLY A 269 2.64 3.87 3.45
N MET A 270 2.86 5.10 3.04
CA MET A 270 3.56 5.47 1.82
C MET A 270 4.67 6.44 2.14
N GLU A 271 5.79 6.33 1.45
CA GLU A 271 6.89 7.28 1.51
C GLU A 271 6.37 8.71 1.25
N PRO A 272 6.64 9.68 2.12
CA PRO A 272 6.28 11.06 1.87
C PRO A 272 7.23 11.70 0.85
N THR A 273 6.68 12.09 -0.30
CA THR A 273 7.44 12.70 -1.39
C THR A 273 6.80 13.97 -1.91
N THR A 274 7.50 14.64 -2.81
CA THR A 274 7.01 15.76 -3.62
C THR A 274 7.49 15.56 -5.05
N SER A 275 6.58 15.58 -6.01
CA SER A 275 6.91 15.46 -7.42
C SER A 275 7.71 16.65 -7.91
N SER A 276 8.76 16.41 -8.67
CA SER A 276 9.64 17.43 -9.23
C SER A 276 10.07 17.09 -10.65
N TYR A 277 10.06 18.09 -11.53
CA TYR A 277 10.52 17.95 -12.91
C TYR A 277 11.95 18.47 -13.04
N ILE A 278 12.91 17.57 -13.24
CA ILE A 278 14.34 17.88 -13.27
C ILE A 278 14.91 17.37 -14.61
N ASP A 279 15.54 18.26 -15.38
CA ASP A 279 16.21 17.95 -16.65
C ASP A 279 15.37 17.12 -17.64
N GLY A 280 14.06 17.40 -17.72
CA GLY A 280 13.16 16.72 -18.65
C GLY A 280 12.54 15.42 -18.12
N VAL A 281 12.77 15.08 -16.84
CA VAL A 281 12.29 13.85 -16.20
C VAL A 281 11.54 14.18 -14.91
N TRP A 282 10.41 13.50 -14.68
CA TRP A 282 9.69 13.55 -13.40
C TRP A 282 10.34 12.61 -12.38
N TYR A 283 10.56 13.13 -11.18
CA TYR A 283 11.05 12.40 -10.01
C TYR A 283 10.15 12.64 -8.81
N GLU A 284 10.13 11.68 -7.92
CA GLU A 284 9.63 11.87 -6.56
C GLU A 284 10.80 12.23 -5.64
N ILE A 285 10.70 13.36 -4.96
CA ILE A 285 11.73 13.83 -4.03
C ILE A 285 11.29 13.49 -2.61
N ASN A 286 12.07 12.64 -1.95
CA ASN A 286 11.81 12.23 -0.57
C ASN A 286 11.76 13.43 0.38
N ASN A 287 10.71 13.54 1.20
CA ASN A 287 10.66 14.48 2.30
C ASN A 287 11.42 13.91 3.51
N VAL A 288 12.70 14.19 3.58
CA VAL A 288 13.66 13.58 4.51
C VAL A 288 13.21 13.65 5.97
N GLU A 289 12.63 14.77 6.41
CA GLU A 289 12.20 14.94 7.81
C GLU A 289 10.97 14.09 8.14
N GLN A 290 9.96 14.10 7.25
CA GLN A 290 8.76 13.28 7.43
C GLN A 290 9.10 11.79 7.29
N TRP A 291 9.98 11.45 6.36
CA TRP A 291 10.45 10.08 6.17
C TRP A 291 11.17 9.53 7.38
N LYS A 292 12.12 10.29 7.95
CA LYS A 292 12.82 9.92 9.19
C LYS A 292 11.85 9.75 10.36
N ALA A 293 10.88 10.65 10.49
CA ALA A 293 9.87 10.56 11.55
C ALA A 293 9.01 9.29 11.38
N MET A 294 8.59 8.98 10.15
CA MET A 294 7.85 7.76 9.82
C MET A 294 8.67 6.51 10.15
N MET A 295 9.90 6.43 9.65
CA MET A 295 10.75 5.24 9.88
C MET A 295 11.12 5.06 11.35
N ALA A 296 11.30 6.13 12.11
CA ALA A 296 11.51 6.04 13.56
C ALA A 296 10.29 5.46 14.31
N ARG A 297 9.06 5.72 13.84
CA ARG A 297 7.83 5.10 14.36
C ARG A 297 7.79 3.61 14.00
N VAL A 298 8.06 3.30 12.72
CA VAL A 298 8.07 1.91 12.23
C VAL A 298 9.10 1.06 12.99
N GLU A 299 10.30 1.58 13.24
CA GLU A 299 11.35 0.89 14.01
C GLU A 299 10.90 0.55 15.44
N GLN A 300 10.10 1.44 16.06
CA GLN A 300 9.51 1.21 17.38
C GLN A 300 8.28 0.27 17.35
N GLY A 301 7.89 -0.28 16.21
CA GLY A 301 6.68 -1.10 16.05
C GLY A 301 5.38 -0.30 16.10
N LEU A 302 5.44 1.01 15.92
CA LEU A 302 4.30 1.91 15.85
C LEU A 302 3.82 2.04 14.39
N PRO A 303 2.55 2.41 14.17
CA PRO A 303 2.06 2.72 12.83
C PRO A 303 2.88 3.82 12.15
N PRO A 304 3.05 3.78 10.81
CA PRO A 304 3.80 4.79 10.05
C PRO A 304 3.26 6.21 10.22
N THR A 305 1.95 6.33 10.40
CA THR A 305 1.20 7.59 10.56
C THR A 305 0.55 7.66 11.94
N GLU A 306 0.13 8.85 12.37
CA GLU A 306 -0.56 9.04 13.65
C GLU A 306 -2.04 8.64 13.58
N GLY A 307 -2.61 8.62 12.39
CA GLY A 307 -3.99 8.23 12.11
C GLY A 307 -4.11 7.59 10.74
N ASP A 308 -5.22 6.92 10.49
CA ASP A 308 -5.53 6.39 9.16
C ASP A 308 -5.64 7.53 8.15
N VAL A 309 -5.15 7.29 6.94
CA VAL A 309 -5.31 8.21 5.81
C VAL A 309 -6.22 7.51 4.81
N VAL A 310 -7.46 7.94 4.76
CA VAL A 310 -8.48 7.40 3.85
C VAL A 310 -8.88 8.49 2.87
N ASP A 311 -8.81 8.20 1.60
CA ASP A 311 -9.43 9.04 0.60
C ASP A 311 -10.95 8.91 0.69
N GLN A 312 -11.61 10.01 1.04
CA GLN A 312 -13.03 10.00 1.37
C GLN A 312 -13.95 9.89 0.14
N VAL A 313 -13.42 10.04 -1.05
CA VAL A 313 -14.19 9.95 -2.30
C VAL A 313 -14.13 8.53 -2.85
N SER A 314 -12.91 8.00 -3.00
CA SER A 314 -12.69 6.64 -3.50
C SER A 314 -12.83 5.56 -2.41
N GLY A 315 -12.84 5.93 -1.12
CA GLY A 315 -12.79 4.98 -0.01
C GLY A 315 -11.44 4.28 0.18
N THR A 316 -10.44 4.61 -0.63
CA THR A 316 -9.13 3.93 -0.59
C THR A 316 -8.36 4.28 0.67
N ILE A 317 -7.86 3.27 1.39
CA ILE A 317 -7.01 3.43 2.57
C ILE A 317 -5.57 3.63 2.11
N LEU A 318 -5.10 4.87 2.11
CA LEU A 318 -3.73 5.25 1.72
C LEU A 318 -2.70 4.94 2.82
N ALA A 319 -3.09 5.01 4.09
CA ALA A 319 -2.30 4.54 5.22
C ALA A 319 -3.21 4.00 6.32
N SER A 320 -2.78 2.92 7.00
CA SER A 320 -3.54 2.29 8.09
C SER A 320 -2.71 2.20 9.36
N THR A 321 -3.35 2.52 10.47
CA THR A 321 -2.79 2.39 11.83
C THR A 321 -3.27 1.13 12.53
N GLY A 322 -3.98 0.23 11.84
CA GLY A 322 -4.61 -0.93 12.45
C GLY A 322 -5.80 -0.54 13.33
N SER A 323 -6.52 0.52 12.97
CA SER A 323 -7.67 1.01 13.74
C SER A 323 -8.90 0.10 13.66
N GLY A 324 -8.81 -0.99 12.88
CA GLY A 324 -9.91 -1.92 12.65
C GLY A 324 -10.96 -1.41 11.66
N GLN A 325 -10.70 -0.31 10.97
CA GLN A 325 -11.58 0.23 9.92
C GLN A 325 -11.44 -0.54 8.59
N LEU A 326 -11.32 -1.86 8.65
CA LEU A 326 -11.68 -2.70 7.52
C LEU A 326 -13.19 -2.93 7.64
N VAL A 327 -13.89 -2.61 6.56
CA VAL A 327 -15.36 -2.73 6.46
C VAL A 327 -15.80 -4.12 6.91
N ASN A 328 -16.76 -4.21 7.83
CA ASN A 328 -17.35 -5.48 8.23
C ASN A 328 -18.30 -6.01 7.15
N GLU A 329 -18.67 -7.29 7.26
CA GLU A 329 -19.50 -8.07 6.33
C GLU A 329 -20.83 -7.44 5.88
N ASN A 330 -21.19 -6.25 6.39
CA ASN A 330 -22.44 -5.54 6.10
C ASN A 330 -22.24 -4.16 5.44
N GLY A 331 -20.99 -3.78 5.05
CA GLY A 331 -20.76 -2.48 4.43
C GLY A 331 -20.84 -1.28 5.37
N ASP A 332 -20.97 -1.51 6.67
CA ASP A 332 -20.99 -0.46 7.69
C ASP A 332 -19.58 -0.30 8.29
N LEU A 333 -19.09 0.93 8.33
CA LEU A 333 -17.88 1.33 9.05
C LEU A 333 -18.09 1.13 10.56
N SER A 334 -17.81 -0.06 11.08
CA SER A 334 -17.87 -0.31 12.51
C SER A 334 -16.52 -0.68 13.09
N GLY A 335 -15.96 0.23 13.82
CA GLY A 335 -14.76 0.02 14.63
C GLY A 335 -14.72 1.06 15.73
N GLY A 336 -14.71 0.61 16.93
CA GLY A 336 -14.81 1.23 18.20
C GLY A 336 -14.28 2.64 18.41
N GLY A 337 -15.12 3.43 18.99
CA GLY A 337 -14.81 4.48 19.97
C GLY A 337 -13.97 5.66 19.52
N ALA A 338 -14.69 6.72 19.14
CA ALA A 338 -14.32 8.11 19.32
C ALA A 338 -13.20 8.69 18.46
N SER A 339 -13.56 9.15 17.33
CA SER A 339 -13.47 10.57 16.91
C SER A 339 -13.92 10.64 15.47
N ASN A 340 -15.14 11.10 15.25
CA ASN A 340 -15.69 11.54 13.95
C ASN A 340 -14.89 12.76 13.43
N LYS A 341 -13.59 12.65 13.23
CA LYS A 341 -12.83 13.69 12.57
C LYS A 341 -12.82 13.42 11.08
N ARG A 342 -13.49 14.25 10.31
CA ARG A 342 -13.49 14.24 8.85
C ARG A 342 -12.12 14.64 8.31
N SER A 343 -11.63 13.98 7.28
CA SER A 343 -10.48 14.46 6.51
C SER A 343 -10.96 15.22 5.28
N GLY A 344 -10.22 16.23 4.86
CA GLY A 344 -10.51 17.07 3.70
C GLY A 344 -10.10 18.53 3.93
N THR A 345 -10.24 19.32 2.87
CA THR A 345 -9.90 20.76 2.88
C THR A 345 -11.15 21.61 2.73
N VAL A 346 -11.23 22.69 3.52
CA VAL A 346 -12.30 23.68 3.41
C VAL A 346 -11.71 25.07 3.26
N ALA A 347 -12.06 25.75 2.18
CA ALA A 347 -11.73 27.15 2.01
C ALA A 347 -12.84 27.99 2.65
N VAL A 348 -12.54 28.70 3.73
CA VAL A 348 -13.47 29.64 4.38
C VAL A 348 -13.20 31.05 3.88
N ARG A 349 -14.21 31.71 3.38
CA ARG A 349 -14.14 33.08 2.87
C ARG A 349 -15.09 33.98 3.66
N ASN A 350 -14.57 35.02 4.25
CA ASN A 350 -15.36 36.02 4.94
C ASN A 350 -16.07 36.93 3.91
N GLY A 351 -17.36 36.76 3.75
CA GLY A 351 -18.23 37.50 2.83
C GLY A 351 -19.22 38.44 3.53
N ASN A 352 -19.12 38.62 4.88
CA ASN A 352 -19.93 39.58 5.63
C ASN A 352 -19.16 40.74 6.22
N GLY A 353 -17.81 40.76 6.05
CA GLY A 353 -16.97 41.82 6.51
C GLY A 353 -16.72 41.91 8.03
N ILE A 354 -17.26 40.96 8.82
CA ILE A 354 -17.10 40.94 10.28
C ILE A 354 -15.68 40.47 10.61
N ALA A 355 -14.92 41.24 11.34
CA ALA A 355 -13.57 40.87 11.75
C ALA A 355 -13.58 39.62 12.64
N GLY A 356 -12.75 38.62 12.29
CA GLY A 356 -12.66 37.36 13.02
C GLY A 356 -13.71 36.32 12.64
N ALA A 357 -14.71 36.62 11.81
CA ALA A 357 -15.74 35.67 11.38
C ALA A 357 -15.13 34.44 10.72
N GLY A 358 -14.17 34.61 9.80
CA GLY A 358 -13.46 33.51 9.16
C GLY A 358 -12.76 32.57 10.15
N SER A 359 -12.06 33.14 11.15
CA SER A 359 -11.36 32.33 12.16
C SER A 359 -12.31 31.54 13.06
N GLN A 360 -13.46 32.16 13.44
CA GLN A 360 -14.46 31.46 14.24
C GLN A 360 -15.13 30.32 13.48
N ALA A 361 -15.47 30.53 12.21
CA ALA A 361 -16.01 29.48 11.35
C ALA A 361 -14.99 28.38 11.12
N SER A 362 -13.73 28.73 10.88
CA SER A 362 -12.64 27.76 10.72
C SER A 362 -12.52 26.84 11.93
N ALA A 363 -12.53 27.39 13.15
CA ALA A 363 -12.43 26.59 14.37
C ALA A 363 -13.54 25.53 14.48
N ARG A 364 -14.80 25.87 14.14
CA ARG A 364 -15.93 24.93 14.16
C ARG A 364 -15.78 23.82 13.11
N ILE A 365 -15.22 24.18 11.95
CA ILE A 365 -15.00 23.22 10.85
C ILE A 365 -13.80 22.31 11.15
N GLU A 366 -12.75 22.83 11.80
CA GLU A 366 -11.61 22.07 12.28
C GLU A 366 -12.00 21.05 13.38
N GLU A 367 -13.01 21.35 14.20
CA GLU A 367 -13.57 20.38 15.17
C GLU A 367 -14.17 19.16 14.49
N LEU A 368 -14.69 19.30 13.25
CA LEU A 368 -15.14 18.16 12.42
C LEU A 368 -13.96 17.38 11.84
N GLY A 369 -12.71 17.91 11.89
CA GLY A 369 -11.50 17.27 11.40
C GLY A 369 -11.02 17.73 10.03
N TYR A 370 -11.66 18.74 9.43
CA TYR A 370 -11.18 19.32 8.18
C TYR A 370 -9.95 20.20 8.38
N ARG A 371 -9.07 20.25 7.39
CA ARG A 371 -8.05 21.30 7.28
C ARG A 371 -8.70 22.54 6.68
N VAL A 372 -8.53 23.70 7.32
CA VAL A 372 -9.19 24.94 6.90
C VAL A 372 -8.18 25.99 6.46
N GLU A 373 -8.41 26.57 5.29
CA GLU A 373 -7.75 27.78 4.81
C GLU A 373 -8.75 28.93 4.86
N SER A 374 -8.45 29.99 5.63
CA SER A 374 -9.33 31.14 5.75
C SER A 374 -8.81 32.36 4.98
N GLY A 375 -9.74 33.16 4.47
CA GLY A 375 -9.47 34.40 3.74
C GLY A 375 -10.71 35.29 3.60
N ASN A 376 -10.63 36.33 2.83
CA ASN A 376 -11.79 37.15 2.47
C ASN A 376 -12.43 36.66 1.17
N ALA A 377 -13.75 36.83 1.06
CA ALA A 377 -14.46 36.68 -0.19
C ALA A 377 -14.16 37.84 -1.15
N ASP A 378 -14.61 37.72 -2.37
CA ASP A 378 -14.54 38.77 -3.39
C ASP A 378 -15.42 40.00 -3.08
N SER A 379 -16.43 39.79 -2.22
CA SER A 379 -17.34 40.83 -1.73
C SER A 379 -17.71 40.60 -0.26
N PHE A 380 -18.23 41.63 0.42
CA PHE A 380 -18.68 41.55 1.81
C PHE A 380 -20.21 41.73 1.95
N ASP A 381 -20.96 41.49 0.88
CA ASP A 381 -22.42 41.67 0.82
C ASP A 381 -23.19 40.35 0.58
N TYR A 382 -22.56 39.23 0.89
CA TYR A 382 -23.24 37.93 0.81
C TYR A 382 -24.40 37.88 1.80
N PRO A 383 -25.64 37.67 1.32
CA PRO A 383 -26.83 37.72 2.17
C PRO A 383 -26.99 36.52 3.08
N GLN A 384 -26.38 35.39 2.72
CA GLN A 384 -26.47 34.10 3.41
C GLN A 384 -25.16 33.35 3.30
N THR A 385 -24.81 32.62 4.37
CA THR A 385 -23.69 31.69 4.37
C THR A 385 -23.94 30.53 3.40
N LEU A 386 -22.96 30.21 2.59
CA LEU A 386 -23.01 29.16 1.58
C LEU A 386 -21.92 28.12 1.86
N VAL A 387 -22.27 26.85 1.78
CA VAL A 387 -21.32 25.74 1.73
C VAL A 387 -21.42 25.13 0.35
N VAL A 388 -20.47 25.45 -0.51
CA VAL A 388 -20.46 25.06 -1.93
C VAL A 388 -19.58 23.85 -2.11
N TYR A 389 -20.08 22.85 -2.86
CA TYR A 389 -19.36 21.61 -3.18
C TYR A 389 -19.48 21.28 -4.66
N GLU A 390 -18.48 20.57 -5.21
CA GLU A 390 -18.56 20.05 -6.57
C GLU A 390 -19.56 18.88 -6.67
N LYS A 391 -20.18 18.69 -7.83
CA LYS A 391 -21.12 17.60 -8.09
C LYS A 391 -20.37 16.26 -7.95
N GLY A 392 -20.95 15.31 -7.21
CA GLY A 392 -20.35 13.99 -7.06
C GLY A 392 -20.33 13.46 -5.62
N GLY A 393 -21.48 13.47 -4.89
CA GLY A 393 -21.61 12.74 -3.63
C GLY A 393 -21.20 13.48 -2.35
N LYS A 394 -20.87 14.79 -2.41
CA LYS A 394 -20.44 15.60 -1.26
C LYS A 394 -21.57 16.34 -0.52
N ALA A 395 -22.84 16.13 -0.92
CA ALA A 395 -23.99 16.88 -0.39
C ALA A 395 -24.20 16.69 1.13
N ASP A 396 -24.10 15.47 1.62
CA ASP A 396 -24.29 15.15 3.05
C ASP A 396 -23.18 15.77 3.91
N ARG A 397 -21.94 15.76 3.41
CA ARG A 397 -20.81 16.37 4.10
C ARG A 397 -20.86 17.90 4.08
N ALA A 398 -21.36 18.49 3.01
CA ALA A 398 -21.63 19.92 2.94
C ALA A 398 -22.75 20.32 3.94
N GLN A 399 -23.76 19.48 4.11
CA GLN A 399 -24.81 19.68 5.10
C GLN A 399 -24.26 19.59 6.54
N GLU A 400 -23.36 18.65 6.83
CA GLU A 400 -22.68 18.58 8.15
C GLU A 400 -21.89 19.84 8.47
N ILE A 401 -21.23 20.45 7.48
CA ILE A 401 -20.54 21.72 7.66
C ILE A 401 -21.56 22.83 7.98
N VAL A 402 -22.70 22.87 7.28
CA VAL A 402 -23.80 23.80 7.58
C VAL A 402 -24.29 23.62 9.01
N ASP A 403 -24.51 22.37 9.42
CA ASP A 403 -25.00 22.04 10.77
C ASP A 403 -24.00 22.46 11.85
N ALA A 404 -22.70 22.26 11.64
CA ALA A 404 -21.65 22.71 12.56
C ALA A 404 -21.54 24.23 12.62
N LEU A 405 -21.72 24.90 11.51
CA LEU A 405 -21.77 26.37 11.47
C LEU A 405 -23.03 26.93 12.14
N GLY A 406 -24.13 26.18 12.11
CA GLY A 406 -25.42 26.57 12.66
C GLY A 406 -26.20 27.57 11.80
N VAL A 407 -25.68 27.91 10.64
CA VAL A 407 -26.27 28.86 9.67
C VAL A 407 -25.86 28.48 8.24
N GLY A 408 -26.60 28.98 7.26
CA GLY A 408 -26.26 28.82 5.85
C GLY A 408 -26.98 27.66 5.16
N LYS A 409 -26.54 27.33 3.96
CA LYS A 409 -27.06 26.21 3.17
C LYS A 409 -25.98 25.55 2.35
N ALA A 410 -26.09 24.24 2.18
CA ALA A 410 -25.30 23.48 1.23
C ALA A 410 -25.83 23.67 -0.20
N MET A 411 -24.93 23.82 -1.18
CA MET A 411 -25.30 23.91 -2.59
C MET A 411 -24.21 23.30 -3.48
N ALA A 412 -24.67 22.58 -4.51
CA ALA A 412 -23.77 22.12 -5.55
C ALA A 412 -23.27 23.30 -6.37
N ASN A 413 -21.98 23.30 -6.72
CA ASN A 413 -21.42 24.32 -7.61
C ASN A 413 -22.10 24.24 -9.00
N ASP A 414 -22.59 25.37 -9.45
CA ASP A 414 -23.20 25.54 -10.78
C ASP A 414 -22.20 26.14 -11.78
N GLY A 415 -20.91 26.24 -11.39
CA GLY A 415 -19.86 26.87 -12.18
C GLY A 415 -19.63 28.34 -11.82
N SER A 416 -20.38 28.90 -10.87
CA SER A 416 -20.22 30.28 -10.44
C SER A 416 -19.09 30.50 -9.45
N TYR A 417 -18.57 29.42 -8.83
CA TYR A 417 -17.52 29.46 -7.84
C TYR A 417 -16.28 28.69 -8.28
N ILE A 418 -15.10 29.28 -8.07
CA ILE A 418 -13.82 28.58 -8.20
C ILE A 418 -13.50 27.95 -6.85
N ILE A 419 -13.49 26.60 -6.79
CA ILE A 419 -13.22 25.85 -5.57
C ILE A 419 -11.85 25.18 -5.71
N ASN A 420 -10.89 25.59 -4.87
CA ASN A 420 -9.56 24.98 -4.79
C ASN A 420 -9.41 24.13 -3.51
N ALA A 421 -10.52 23.59 -3.01
CA ALA A 421 -10.63 22.76 -1.81
C ALA A 421 -11.80 21.80 -1.99
N ASP A 422 -12.01 20.89 -1.05
CA ASP A 422 -13.17 19.98 -1.12
C ASP A 422 -14.50 20.71 -0.97
N PHE A 423 -14.48 21.79 -0.16
CA PHE A 423 -15.64 22.66 0.06
C PHE A 423 -15.19 24.10 0.08
N LEU A 424 -16.07 24.99 -0.40
CA LEU A 424 -15.94 26.45 -0.21
C LEU A 424 -17.05 26.93 0.72
N VAL A 425 -16.69 27.53 1.82
CA VAL A 425 -17.62 28.23 2.73
C VAL A 425 -17.49 29.72 2.51
N VAL A 426 -18.59 30.38 2.15
CA VAL A 426 -18.64 31.83 2.07
C VAL A 426 -19.58 32.32 3.17
N LEU A 427 -19.07 33.04 4.17
CA LEU A 427 -19.85 33.55 5.29
C LEU A 427 -20.70 34.75 4.83
N GLY A 428 -21.97 34.68 5.12
CA GLY A 428 -22.91 35.73 4.76
C GLY A 428 -23.42 36.52 5.99
N ALA A 429 -24.40 37.42 5.78
CA ALA A 429 -24.98 38.27 6.80
C ALA A 429 -25.72 37.50 7.92
N ASP A 430 -26.03 36.26 7.72
CA ASP A 430 -26.62 35.34 8.72
C ASP A 430 -25.61 34.82 9.75
N TRP A 431 -24.29 34.92 9.47
CA TRP A 431 -23.22 34.62 10.42
C TRP A 431 -23.04 35.79 11.37
N LYS A 432 -23.14 35.56 12.68
CA LYS A 432 -23.06 36.60 13.72
C LYS A 432 -21.90 36.35 14.67
#